data_4253394dd64ba8f91a957a87498beda1
#
_entry.id   4253394dd64ba8f91a957a87498beda1
#
_cell.length_a   1.000
_cell.length_b   1.000
_cell.length_c   1.000
_cell.angle_alpha   90.00
_cell.angle_beta   90.00
_cell.angle_gamma   90.00
#
_symmetry.space_group_name_H-M   'P 1'
#
loop_
_entity.id
_entity.type
_entity.pdbx_description
1 polymer ?
#
loop_
_entity_poly.entity_id
_entity_poly.type
_entity_poly.pdbx_seq_one_letter_code
_entity_poly.pdbx_strand_id
1 'polypeptide(L)'
;MRFPASDAPKFLNLFHIRFPIGAIASIGHRISGVLLLISLPLLALALEHSLSSEAAFESLSTAVDTPWRGPLLVVLVWAAAQHVLAGVRHLLMDIGIGSPLAQARTSAWAVILTAAIIALAAAIRCLA
;
A
#
# COMPACT_ATOMS: atom_id res chain seq x y z
N MET A 1 -18.24 37.42 2.56
CA MET A 1 -18.98 37.03 3.77
C MET A 1 -17.96 36.75 4.87
N ARG A 2 -17.93 37.51 5.97
CA ARG A 2 -17.13 37.21 7.15
C ARG A 2 -18.04 36.45 8.11
N PHE A 3 -17.72 35.19 8.38
CA PHE A 3 -18.36 34.45 9.45
C PHE A 3 -17.95 35.04 10.80
N PRO A 4 -18.87 35.23 11.76
CA PRO A 4 -18.49 35.67 13.10
C PRO A 4 -17.50 34.65 13.69
N ALA A 5 -16.45 35.15 14.33
CA ALA A 5 -15.35 34.33 14.89
C ALA A 5 -15.79 33.30 15.95
N SER A 6 -17.02 33.45 16.49
CA SER A 6 -17.63 32.53 17.45
C SER A 6 -18.10 31.20 16.89
N ASP A 7 -18.37 31.12 15.56
CA ASP A 7 -18.94 29.94 14.91
C ASP A 7 -17.90 29.11 14.13
N ALA A 8 -16.65 29.51 14.16
CA ALA A 8 -15.58 28.73 13.56
C ALA A 8 -15.33 27.44 14.35
N PRO A 9 -15.25 26.26 13.70
CA PRO A 9 -14.95 25.01 14.38
C PRO A 9 -13.59 25.12 15.07
N LYS A 10 -13.57 24.94 16.41
CA LYS A 10 -12.38 25.14 17.25
C LYS A 10 -11.42 23.95 17.29
N PHE A 11 -11.86 22.79 16.81
CA PHE A 11 -11.05 21.56 16.77
C PHE A 11 -11.53 20.62 15.68
N LEU A 12 -10.60 19.82 15.15
CA LEU A 12 -10.84 18.77 14.18
C LEU A 12 -10.88 17.43 14.90
N ASN A 13 -12.04 16.78 14.95
CA ASN A 13 -12.15 15.41 15.48
C ASN A 13 -12.12 14.40 14.31
N LEU A 14 -10.98 13.76 14.09
CA LEU A 14 -10.78 12.81 13.00
C LEU A 14 -11.68 11.57 13.09
N PHE A 15 -12.14 11.20 14.28
CA PHE A 15 -13.05 10.06 14.47
C PHE A 15 -14.49 10.34 14.02
N HIS A 16 -14.86 11.63 13.85
CA HIS A 16 -16.18 12.03 13.36
C HIS A 16 -16.20 12.33 11.86
N ILE A 17 -15.05 12.35 11.21
CA ILE A 17 -14.96 12.63 9.77
C ILE A 17 -15.14 11.33 8.98
N ARG A 18 -16.11 11.29 8.09
CA ARG A 18 -16.25 10.21 7.11
C ARG A 18 -15.28 10.46 5.97
N PHE A 19 -14.16 9.74 5.95
CA PHE A 19 -13.19 9.84 4.87
C PHE A 19 -13.79 9.39 3.54
N PRO A 20 -13.72 10.22 2.48
CA PRO A 20 -14.11 9.78 1.14
C PRO A 20 -13.14 8.69 0.65
N ILE A 21 -13.64 7.78 -0.21
CA ILE A 21 -12.86 6.63 -0.69
C ILE A 21 -11.55 7.03 -1.36
N GLY A 22 -11.50 8.18 -2.03
CA GLY A 22 -10.26 8.72 -2.61
C GLY A 22 -9.20 9.03 -1.56
N ALA A 23 -9.60 9.52 -0.37
CA ALA A 23 -8.67 9.75 0.74
C ALA A 23 -8.13 8.43 1.30
N ILE A 24 -8.97 7.39 1.42
CA ILE A 24 -8.55 6.05 1.84
C ILE A 24 -7.53 5.47 0.86
N ALA A 25 -7.78 5.56 -0.46
CA ALA A 25 -6.83 5.11 -1.47
C ALA A 25 -5.49 5.87 -1.38
N SER A 26 -5.53 7.19 -1.14
CA SER A 26 -4.34 8.03 -0.97
C SER A 26 -3.54 7.69 0.30
N ILE A 27 -4.22 7.45 1.41
CA ILE A 27 -3.57 6.99 2.65
C ILE A 27 -2.92 5.62 2.43
N GLY A 28 -3.63 4.67 1.79
CA GLY A 28 -3.10 3.37 1.41
C GLY A 28 -1.84 3.47 0.55
N HIS A 29 -1.81 4.40 -0.42
CA HIS A 29 -0.64 4.67 -1.25
C HIS A 29 0.57 5.15 -0.42
N ARG A 30 0.35 6.03 0.55
CA ARG A 30 1.43 6.53 1.43
C ARG A 30 1.96 5.44 2.35
N ILE A 31 1.07 4.66 2.98
CA ILE A 31 1.47 3.55 3.86
C ILE A 31 2.26 2.51 3.05
N SER A 32 1.77 2.10 1.89
CA SER A 32 2.48 1.16 1.03
C SER A 32 3.84 1.69 0.57
N GLY A 33 3.95 3.00 0.27
CA GLY A 33 5.22 3.63 -0.07
C GLY A 33 6.25 3.56 1.05
N VAL A 34 5.84 3.80 2.31
CA VAL A 34 6.73 3.66 3.47
C VAL A 34 7.18 2.21 3.66
N LEU A 35 6.26 1.25 3.53
CA LEU A 35 6.59 -0.18 3.63
C LEU A 35 7.60 -0.60 2.55
N LEU A 36 7.42 -0.17 1.31
CA LEU A 36 8.35 -0.45 0.21
C LEU A 36 9.70 0.25 0.40
N LEU A 37 9.70 1.50 0.87
CA LEU A 37 10.94 2.23 1.15
C LEU A 37 11.83 1.49 2.17
N ILE A 38 11.22 0.87 3.18
CA ILE A 38 11.95 0.09 4.19
C ILE A 38 12.32 -1.30 3.64
N SER A 39 11.41 -1.97 2.93
CA SER A 39 11.62 -3.36 2.50
C SER A 39 12.59 -3.51 1.33
N LEU A 40 12.61 -2.58 0.36
CA LEU A 40 13.44 -2.72 -0.83
C LEU A 40 14.95 -2.76 -0.53
N PRO A 41 15.52 -1.88 0.33
CA PRO A 41 16.92 -2.01 0.72
C PRO A 41 17.24 -3.32 1.43
N LEU A 42 16.34 -3.79 2.31
CA LEU A 42 16.52 -5.06 3.01
C LEU A 42 16.49 -6.25 2.06
N LEU A 43 15.58 -6.24 1.08
CA LEU A 43 15.52 -7.26 0.04
C LEU A 43 16.76 -7.25 -0.85
N ALA A 44 17.30 -6.07 -1.18
CA ALA A 44 18.52 -5.94 -1.95
C ALA A 44 19.73 -6.53 -1.20
N LEU A 45 19.86 -6.23 0.09
CA LEU A 45 20.91 -6.79 0.95
C LEU A 45 20.76 -8.31 1.11
N ALA A 46 19.52 -8.79 1.29
CA ALA A 46 19.25 -10.22 1.36
C ALA A 46 19.61 -10.94 0.05
N LEU A 47 19.29 -10.32 -1.09
CA LEU A 47 19.67 -10.84 -2.42
C LEU A 47 21.19 -10.87 -2.59
N GLU A 48 21.89 -9.79 -2.28
CA GLU A 48 23.35 -9.71 -2.34
C GLU A 48 23.99 -10.81 -1.49
N HIS A 49 23.53 -10.96 -0.24
CA HIS A 49 23.99 -12.02 0.66
C HIS A 49 23.77 -13.42 0.05
N SER A 50 22.57 -13.69 -0.47
CA SER A 50 22.22 -14.99 -1.04
C SER A 50 23.06 -15.36 -2.28
N LEU A 51 23.54 -14.39 -3.01
CA LEU A 51 24.38 -14.58 -4.21
C LEU A 51 25.86 -14.72 -3.88
N SER A 52 26.29 -14.49 -2.64
CA SER A 52 27.70 -14.51 -2.25
C SER A 52 28.28 -15.92 -2.15
N SER A 53 27.49 -16.93 -1.79
CA SER A 53 27.88 -18.35 -1.73
C SER A 53 26.68 -19.25 -1.57
N GLU A 54 26.86 -20.56 -1.88
CA GLU A 54 25.83 -21.59 -1.65
C GLU A 54 25.44 -21.67 -0.16
N ALA A 55 26.40 -21.64 0.75
CA ALA A 55 26.17 -21.63 2.19
C ALA A 55 25.36 -20.40 2.66
N ALA A 56 25.61 -19.23 2.07
CA ALA A 56 24.85 -18.02 2.36
C ALA A 56 23.39 -18.13 1.87
N PHE A 57 23.18 -18.72 0.69
CA PHE A 57 21.83 -19.00 0.18
C PHE A 57 21.08 -19.97 1.09
N GLU A 58 21.70 -21.09 1.49
CA GLU A 58 21.09 -22.05 2.40
C GLU A 58 20.76 -21.44 3.75
N SER A 59 21.68 -20.65 4.32
CA SER A 59 21.44 -19.94 5.59
C SER A 59 20.27 -18.99 5.53
N LEU A 60 20.14 -18.20 4.45
CA LEU A 60 19.03 -17.29 4.23
C LEU A 60 17.71 -18.06 4.01
N SER A 61 17.74 -19.12 3.22
CA SER A 61 16.59 -20.00 2.97
C SER A 61 16.02 -20.55 4.27
N THR A 62 16.91 -21.05 5.15
CA THR A 62 16.51 -21.56 6.47
C THR A 62 16.01 -20.45 7.39
N ALA A 63 16.68 -19.29 7.39
CA ALA A 63 16.26 -18.14 8.20
C ALA A 63 14.89 -17.56 7.79
N VAL A 64 14.55 -17.64 6.51
CA VAL A 64 13.26 -17.19 5.97
C VAL A 64 12.15 -18.23 6.18
N ASP A 65 12.48 -19.50 6.43
CA ASP A 65 11.50 -20.56 6.67
C ASP A 65 10.91 -20.50 8.10
N THR A 66 10.14 -19.45 8.32
CA THR A 66 9.51 -19.12 9.61
C THR A 66 8.01 -18.95 9.44
N PRO A 67 7.20 -19.09 10.50
CA PRO A 67 5.74 -18.87 10.46
C PRO A 67 5.35 -17.47 9.97
N TRP A 68 6.23 -16.49 10.12
CA TRP A 68 6.00 -15.09 9.73
C TRP A 68 6.25 -14.80 8.24
N ARG A 69 6.86 -15.74 7.52
CA ARG A 69 7.14 -15.59 6.08
C ARG A 69 5.88 -15.32 5.29
N GLY A 70 4.86 -16.14 5.47
CA GLY A 70 3.60 -16.01 4.75
C GLY A 70 2.94 -14.65 4.96
N PRO A 71 2.63 -14.23 6.20
CA PRO A 71 2.08 -12.91 6.49
C PRO A 71 2.94 -11.76 5.97
N LEU A 72 4.27 -11.83 6.10
CA LEU A 72 5.17 -10.80 5.58
C LEU A 72 5.08 -10.67 4.06
N LEU A 73 5.12 -11.78 3.34
CA LEU A 73 4.96 -11.80 1.88
C LEU A 73 3.63 -11.21 1.45
N VAL A 74 2.53 -11.55 2.13
CA VAL A 74 1.20 -11.00 1.83
C VAL A 74 1.18 -9.49 2.00
N VAL A 75 1.77 -8.97 3.07
CA VAL A 75 1.88 -7.52 3.32
C VAL A 75 2.72 -6.84 2.24
N LEU A 76 3.86 -7.43 1.83
CA LEU A 76 4.71 -6.86 0.78
C LEU A 76 4.04 -6.89 -0.60
N VAL A 77 3.35 -7.98 -0.94
CA VAL A 77 2.58 -8.09 -2.18
C VAL A 77 1.43 -7.07 -2.20
N TRP A 78 0.70 -6.93 -1.08
CA TRP A 78 -0.30 -5.88 -0.97
C TRP A 78 0.31 -4.49 -1.12
N ALA A 79 1.42 -4.21 -0.45
CA ALA A 79 2.07 -2.91 -0.51
C ALA A 79 2.51 -2.57 -1.93
N ALA A 80 3.11 -3.53 -2.66
CA ALA A 80 3.51 -3.35 -4.04
C ALA A 80 2.29 -3.10 -4.96
N ALA A 81 1.25 -3.92 -4.86
CA ALA A 81 0.04 -3.76 -5.66
C ALA A 81 -0.68 -2.43 -5.38
N GLN A 82 -0.90 -2.10 -4.09
CA GLN A 82 -1.55 -0.86 -3.67
C GLN A 82 -0.76 0.37 -4.12
N HIS A 83 0.56 0.33 -3.99
CA HIS A 83 1.42 1.46 -4.35
C HIS A 83 1.43 1.71 -5.86
N VAL A 84 1.61 0.67 -6.66
CA VAL A 84 1.65 0.79 -8.12
C VAL A 84 0.28 1.23 -8.66
N LEU A 85 -0.80 0.57 -8.26
CA LEU A 85 -2.15 0.88 -8.75
C LEU A 85 -2.60 2.30 -8.34
N ALA A 86 -2.38 2.69 -7.09
CA ALA A 86 -2.70 4.02 -6.63
C ALA A 86 -1.78 5.09 -7.24
N GLY A 87 -0.49 4.79 -7.43
CA GLY A 87 0.46 5.67 -8.11
C GLY A 87 0.07 5.95 -9.56
N VAL A 88 -0.23 4.91 -10.35
CA VAL A 88 -0.75 5.06 -11.72
C VAL A 88 -2.02 5.90 -11.72
N ARG A 89 -2.96 5.63 -10.80
CA ARG A 89 -4.17 6.44 -10.66
C ARG A 89 -3.85 7.92 -10.41
N HIS A 90 -2.92 8.25 -9.53
CA HIS A 90 -2.53 9.63 -9.25
C HIS A 90 -1.95 10.31 -10.50
N LEU A 91 -1.02 9.64 -11.19
CA LEU A 91 -0.43 10.15 -12.43
C LEU A 91 -1.48 10.41 -13.52
N LEU A 92 -2.46 9.52 -13.68
CA LEU A 92 -3.56 9.71 -14.64
C LEU A 92 -4.42 10.92 -14.25
N MET A 93 -4.73 11.09 -12.97
CA MET A 93 -5.50 12.24 -12.50
C MET A 93 -4.74 13.58 -12.66
N ASP A 94 -3.42 13.58 -12.53
CA ASP A 94 -2.57 14.76 -12.71
C ASP A 94 -2.60 15.27 -14.17
N ILE A 95 -2.79 14.38 -15.13
CA ILE A 95 -2.99 14.74 -16.55
C ILE A 95 -4.47 14.90 -16.93
N GLY A 96 -5.37 14.96 -15.93
CA GLY A 96 -6.80 15.20 -16.12
C GLY A 96 -7.65 13.97 -16.42
N ILE A 97 -7.05 12.75 -16.52
CA ILE A 97 -7.77 11.51 -16.79
C ILE A 97 -8.40 10.97 -15.49
N GLY A 98 -9.73 10.79 -15.49
CA GLY A 98 -10.45 10.26 -14.32
C GLY A 98 -10.66 11.26 -13.18
N SER A 99 -10.45 12.57 -13.40
CA SER A 99 -10.61 13.64 -12.41
C SER A 99 -12.06 13.94 -12.00
N PRO A 100 -13.12 13.79 -12.86
CA PRO A 100 -14.50 13.97 -12.42
C PRO A 100 -14.84 13.09 -11.23
N LEU A 101 -15.59 13.63 -10.25
CA LEU A 101 -15.84 13.00 -8.95
C LEU A 101 -16.33 11.54 -9.03
N ALA A 102 -17.23 11.24 -9.97
CA ALA A 102 -17.75 9.89 -10.16
C ALA A 102 -16.63 8.92 -10.58
N GLN A 103 -15.82 9.31 -11.58
CA GLN A 103 -14.70 8.50 -12.07
C GLN A 103 -13.61 8.35 -11.00
N ALA A 104 -13.30 9.43 -10.28
CA ALA A 104 -12.33 9.42 -9.18
C ALA A 104 -12.75 8.48 -8.04
N ARG A 105 -14.06 8.38 -7.74
CA ARG A 105 -14.59 7.41 -6.75
C ARG A 105 -14.49 5.98 -7.25
N THR A 106 -14.88 5.73 -8.49
CA THR A 106 -14.85 4.37 -9.09
C THR A 106 -13.42 3.87 -9.20
N SER A 107 -12.48 4.69 -9.67
CA SER A 107 -11.06 4.32 -9.76
C SER A 107 -10.43 4.07 -8.38
N ALA A 108 -10.83 4.82 -7.34
CA ALA A 108 -10.37 4.57 -5.98
C ALA A 108 -10.82 3.21 -5.45
N TRP A 109 -12.09 2.84 -5.65
CA TRP A 109 -12.60 1.51 -5.33
C TRP A 109 -11.88 0.42 -6.12
N ALA A 110 -11.69 0.62 -7.43
CA ALA A 110 -10.97 -0.35 -8.28
C ALA A 110 -9.57 -0.62 -7.73
N VAL A 111 -8.81 0.40 -7.38
CA VAL A 111 -7.46 0.25 -6.80
C VAL A 111 -7.49 -0.56 -5.50
N ILE A 112 -8.35 -0.18 -4.55
CA ILE A 112 -8.39 -0.85 -3.24
C ILE A 112 -8.81 -2.32 -3.39
N LEU A 113 -9.86 -2.59 -4.17
CA LEU A 113 -10.37 -3.95 -4.36
C LEU A 113 -9.35 -4.83 -5.11
N THR A 114 -8.73 -4.31 -6.17
CA THR A 114 -7.72 -5.06 -6.91
C THR A 114 -6.51 -5.38 -6.03
N ALA A 115 -6.00 -4.42 -5.26
CA ALA A 115 -4.91 -4.67 -4.32
C ALA A 115 -5.28 -5.70 -3.25
N ALA A 116 -6.52 -5.66 -2.73
CA ALA A 116 -7.01 -6.64 -1.76
C ALA A 116 -7.15 -8.05 -2.37
N ILE A 117 -7.63 -8.16 -3.62
CA ILE A 117 -7.72 -9.45 -4.34
C ILE A 117 -6.33 -10.05 -4.57
N ILE A 118 -5.35 -9.24 -4.98
CA ILE A 118 -3.97 -9.69 -5.17
C ILE A 118 -3.38 -10.19 -3.85
N ALA A 119 -3.58 -9.45 -2.74
CA ALA A 119 -3.13 -9.87 -1.42
C ALA A 119 -3.81 -11.17 -0.95
N LEU A 120 -5.11 -11.32 -1.19
CA LEU A 120 -5.85 -12.54 -0.89
C LEU A 120 -5.34 -13.74 -1.68
N ALA A 121 -5.08 -13.56 -2.97
CA ALA A 121 -4.50 -14.61 -3.80
C ALA A 121 -3.11 -15.03 -3.29
N ALA A 122 -2.27 -14.08 -2.87
CA ALA A 122 -0.99 -14.37 -2.22
C ALA A 122 -1.17 -15.13 -0.90
N ALA A 123 -2.13 -14.74 -0.07
CA ALA A 123 -2.43 -15.44 1.19
C ALA A 123 -2.86 -16.90 0.96
N ILE A 124 -3.74 -17.13 -0.01
CA ILE A 124 -4.16 -18.49 -0.38
C ILE A 124 -2.96 -19.34 -0.82
N ARG A 125 -2.05 -18.76 -1.61
CA ARG A 125 -0.82 -19.47 -2.06
C ARG A 125 0.15 -19.76 -0.93
N CYS A 126 0.19 -18.94 0.11
CA CYS A 126 1.03 -19.18 1.29
C CYS A 126 0.46 -20.26 2.22
N LEU A 127 -0.85 -20.55 2.14
CA LEU A 127 -1.54 -21.54 2.96
C LEU A 127 -1.68 -22.91 2.28
N ALA A 128 -1.55 -22.95 0.96
CA ALA A 128 -1.60 -24.18 0.14
C ALA A 128 -0.22 -24.84 0.01
#